data_f3e5bfdb84a2087fb8f25a656223b1f1
#
_entry.id   f3e5bfdb84a2087fb8f25a656223b1f1
#
_cell.length_a   1.000
_cell.length_b   1.000
_cell.length_c   1.000
_cell.angle_alpha   90.00
_cell.angle_beta   90.00
_cell.angle_gamma   90.00
#
_symmetry.space_group_name_H-M   'P 1'
#
loop_
_entity.id
_entity.type
_entity.pdbx_description
1 polymer ?
#
loop_
_entity_poly.entity_id
_entity_poly.type
_entity_poly.pdbx_seq_one_letter_code
_entity_poly.pdbx_strand_id
1 'polypeptide(L)'
;LGEARNVSFSPDNNWLTYSRVSDNNFSIVYVYDIAGKKEYPVTDKWYESYSPVFSTDGKYLVFTSARDFNPTYSQTEWNHVYNNMGGVYLALLSKDTASPFMETDAEVAIESTPAKADASKKDETKNEASTPVVKIDIECITDRIVKLPLPGSNYYDLYSDGTNVYYFTKGGMKMFDLKKQKEETVSDAAMMVDPAGKKAVFFKDDQLFVTDIPKGKADISKPVNLANMKITVDYTKEWAQIFDEAWRAFRDGFYLENMHGKDWKAIKEKYAALLPYVKTRLDLNYIIGEMIGELGVGHAYVNPGEVESPKRVSMGLLGAEVSRDKSGFFRLEKILPGASWSKELRSPLTEPGVEAKAGEYIVAIDGVPTNSVNDMYKLLIGKAN
;
A
#
# COMPACT_ATOMS: atom_id res chain seq x y z
N LEU A 1 -20.93 -6.52 13.36
CA LEU A 1 -20.04 -5.38 13.70
C LEU A 1 -18.74 -5.54 12.95
N GLY A 2 -18.33 -4.53 12.16
CA GLY A 2 -17.11 -4.57 11.37
C GLY A 2 -15.86 -4.71 12.25
N GLU A 3 -14.81 -5.28 11.67
CA GLU A 3 -13.51 -5.43 12.31
C GLU A 3 -12.81 -4.08 12.50
N ALA A 4 -12.14 -3.87 13.63
CA ALA A 4 -11.35 -2.69 13.87
C ALA A 4 -10.08 -2.71 13.01
N ARG A 5 -9.80 -1.62 12.28
CA ARG A 5 -8.66 -1.48 11.38
C ARG A 5 -7.84 -0.25 11.73
N ASN A 6 -6.57 -0.24 11.33
CA ASN A 6 -5.66 0.89 11.54
C ASN A 6 -5.61 1.32 13.02
N VAL A 7 -5.41 0.35 13.91
CA VAL A 7 -5.33 0.59 15.35
C VAL A 7 -4.03 1.31 15.70
N SER A 8 -4.12 2.39 16.47
CA SER A 8 -2.97 3.14 16.98
C SER A 8 -3.21 3.57 18.44
N PHE A 9 -2.13 3.53 19.23
CA PHE A 9 -2.15 4.03 20.61
C PHE A 9 -1.90 5.54 20.66
N SER A 10 -2.50 6.20 21.65
CA SER A 10 -2.07 7.55 22.01
C SER A 10 -0.66 7.54 22.61
N PRO A 11 0.08 8.68 22.57
CA PRO A 11 1.44 8.76 23.12
C PRO A 11 1.56 8.35 24.59
N ASP A 12 0.50 8.56 25.39
CA ASP A 12 0.42 8.19 26.80
C ASP A 12 -0.16 6.79 27.05
N ASN A 13 -0.51 6.06 26.01
CA ASN A 13 -1.13 4.73 26.05
C ASN A 13 -2.49 4.67 26.80
N ASN A 14 -3.17 5.79 27.02
CA ASN A 14 -4.48 5.83 27.68
C ASN A 14 -5.63 5.64 26.69
N TRP A 15 -5.39 5.86 25.41
CA TRP A 15 -6.38 5.79 24.34
C TRP A 15 -5.91 4.92 23.19
N LEU A 16 -6.89 4.28 22.52
CA LEU A 16 -6.74 3.69 21.20
C LEU A 16 -7.53 4.50 20.19
N THR A 17 -7.04 4.56 18.97
CA THR A 17 -7.85 4.98 17.81
C THR A 17 -7.89 3.88 16.79
N TYR A 18 -8.96 3.79 16.02
CA TYR A 18 -9.16 2.83 14.94
C TYR A 18 -10.26 3.29 14.00
N SER A 19 -10.33 2.69 12.83
CA SER A 19 -11.48 2.80 11.95
C SER A 19 -12.28 1.49 11.93
N ARG A 20 -13.59 1.59 11.79
CA ARG A 20 -14.51 0.45 11.70
C ARG A 20 -15.65 0.76 10.74
N VAL A 21 -16.01 -0.22 9.91
CA VAL A 21 -17.15 -0.11 8.99
C VAL A 21 -18.44 -0.09 9.77
N SER A 22 -19.30 0.86 9.46
CA SER A 22 -20.61 1.02 10.07
C SER A 22 -21.72 0.33 9.23
N ASP A 23 -22.95 0.44 9.69
CA ASP A 23 -24.15 -0.12 9.06
C ASP A 23 -24.45 0.39 7.63
N ASN A 24 -23.95 1.58 7.28
CA ASN A 24 -24.06 2.15 5.94
C ASN A 24 -22.85 1.83 5.02
N ASN A 25 -21.99 0.90 5.42
CA ASN A 25 -20.74 0.50 4.74
C ASN A 25 -19.64 1.57 4.68
N PHE A 26 -19.78 2.69 5.37
CA PHE A 26 -18.71 3.67 5.52
C PHE A 26 -17.86 3.38 6.75
N SER A 27 -16.55 3.54 6.62
CA SER A 27 -15.63 3.49 7.74
C SER A 27 -15.74 4.76 8.58
N ILE A 28 -15.78 4.61 9.90
CA ILE A 28 -15.84 5.68 10.88
C ILE A 28 -14.62 5.59 11.77
N VAL A 29 -14.06 6.72 12.13
CA VAL A 29 -12.97 6.83 13.09
C VAL A 29 -13.51 6.90 14.51
N TYR A 30 -12.93 6.09 15.38
CA TYR A 30 -13.24 6.01 16.81
C TYR A 30 -12.01 6.28 17.67
N VAL A 31 -12.25 6.74 18.89
CA VAL A 31 -11.30 6.68 20.00
C VAL A 31 -11.88 5.82 21.11
N TYR A 32 -11.03 5.03 21.76
CA TYR A 32 -11.40 4.13 22.85
C TYR A 32 -10.62 4.49 24.11
N ASP A 33 -11.34 4.82 25.16
CA ASP A 33 -10.79 5.01 26.51
C ASP A 33 -10.46 3.64 27.11
N ILE A 34 -9.18 3.36 27.33
CA ILE A 34 -8.72 2.05 27.81
C ILE A 34 -9.12 1.84 29.27
N ALA A 35 -9.02 2.87 30.10
CA ALA A 35 -9.39 2.80 31.53
C ALA A 35 -10.91 2.75 31.71
N GLY A 36 -11.64 3.61 31.00
CA GLY A 36 -13.10 3.68 31.04
C GLY A 36 -13.80 2.59 30.25
N LYS A 37 -13.06 1.80 29.44
CA LYS A 37 -13.58 0.73 28.55
C LYS A 37 -14.74 1.20 27.67
N LYS A 38 -14.62 2.40 27.12
CA LYS A 38 -15.67 3.03 26.35
C LYS A 38 -15.16 3.60 25.04
N GLU A 39 -15.89 3.35 23.96
CA GLU A 39 -15.59 3.91 22.65
C GLU A 39 -16.44 5.16 22.38
N TYR A 40 -15.87 6.06 21.55
CA TYR A 40 -16.54 7.28 21.11
C TYR A 40 -16.24 7.52 19.63
N PRO A 41 -17.24 7.83 18.79
CA PRO A 41 -17.02 8.22 17.42
C PRO A 41 -16.38 9.61 17.35
N VAL A 42 -15.37 9.75 16.52
CA VAL A 42 -14.72 11.03 16.19
C VAL A 42 -15.33 11.62 14.91
N THR A 43 -15.69 10.76 13.95
CA THR A 43 -16.32 11.17 12.70
C THR A 43 -17.77 10.67 12.64
N ASP A 44 -18.59 11.37 11.86
CA ASP A 44 -19.96 10.99 11.57
C ASP A 44 -20.04 9.91 10.48
N LYS A 45 -21.28 9.50 10.13
CA LYS A 45 -21.56 8.49 9.11
C LYS A 45 -21.76 9.07 7.70
N TRP A 46 -21.54 10.36 7.48
CA TRP A 46 -21.77 11.00 6.20
C TRP A 46 -20.64 10.75 5.18
N TYR A 47 -19.43 10.58 5.70
CA TYR A 47 -18.24 10.42 4.87
C TYR A 47 -17.40 9.26 5.36
N GLU A 48 -16.87 8.50 4.43
CA GLU A 48 -15.88 7.48 4.75
C GLU A 48 -14.63 8.11 5.35
N SER A 49 -14.22 7.62 6.53
CA SER A 49 -13.06 8.12 7.27
C SER A 49 -12.24 6.95 7.81
N TYR A 50 -10.91 6.99 7.60
CA TYR A 50 -10.03 5.85 7.90
C TYR A 50 -8.59 6.27 8.22
N SER A 51 -7.75 5.29 8.59
CA SER A 51 -6.33 5.44 8.92
C SER A 51 -6.02 6.50 9.98
N PRO A 52 -6.71 6.50 11.14
CA PRO A 52 -6.44 7.46 12.18
C PRO A 52 -5.11 7.19 12.88
N VAL A 53 -4.36 8.26 13.19
CA VAL A 53 -3.15 8.24 14.00
C VAL A 53 -3.12 9.43 14.96
N PHE A 54 -2.65 9.22 16.18
CA PHE A 54 -2.40 10.33 17.09
C PHE A 54 -1.13 11.09 16.70
N SER A 55 -1.14 12.40 16.84
CA SER A 55 0.12 13.17 16.82
C SER A 55 0.92 12.86 18.09
N THR A 56 2.26 12.88 17.98
CA THR A 56 3.14 12.53 19.12
C THR A 56 3.08 13.53 20.28
N ASP A 57 2.59 14.75 20.03
CA ASP A 57 2.34 15.76 21.05
C ASP A 57 0.95 15.63 21.72
N GLY A 58 0.14 14.68 21.28
CA GLY A 58 -1.18 14.37 21.84
C GLY A 58 -2.26 15.41 21.59
N LYS A 59 -2.06 16.36 20.67
CA LYS A 59 -3.03 17.43 20.39
C LYS A 59 -4.03 17.09 19.30
N TYR A 60 -3.63 16.26 18.34
CA TYR A 60 -4.39 15.97 17.13
C TYR A 60 -4.62 14.49 16.96
N LEU A 61 -5.75 14.15 16.36
CA LEU A 61 -5.97 12.90 15.68
C LEU A 61 -5.97 13.18 14.17
N VAL A 62 -4.99 12.65 13.46
CA VAL A 62 -4.85 12.80 12.00
C VAL A 62 -5.53 11.61 11.33
N PHE A 63 -6.33 11.85 10.31
CA PHE A 63 -7.03 10.79 9.58
C PHE A 63 -7.32 11.19 8.14
N THR A 64 -7.65 10.22 7.31
CA THR A 64 -8.10 10.45 5.94
C THR A 64 -9.62 10.41 5.89
N SER A 65 -10.25 11.29 5.11
CA SER A 65 -11.70 11.26 4.89
C SER A 65 -12.07 11.66 3.46
N ALA A 66 -13.09 11.00 2.90
CA ALA A 66 -13.58 11.23 1.56
C ALA A 66 -14.64 12.36 1.53
N ARG A 67 -14.27 13.55 2.02
CA ARG A 67 -15.15 14.74 2.12
C ARG A 67 -15.04 15.68 0.92
N ASP A 68 -14.11 15.42 0.00
CA ASP A 68 -13.94 16.21 -1.22
C ASP A 68 -14.86 15.68 -2.32
N PHE A 69 -16.11 16.09 -2.28
CA PHE A 69 -17.10 15.67 -3.27
C PHE A 69 -16.95 16.51 -4.56
N ASN A 70 -16.22 15.95 -5.52
CA ASN A 70 -15.99 16.59 -6.82
C ASN A 70 -16.28 15.58 -7.97
N PRO A 71 -17.55 15.27 -8.24
CA PRO A 71 -17.91 14.32 -9.29
C PRO A 71 -17.64 14.90 -10.67
N THR A 72 -17.11 14.06 -11.56
CA THR A 72 -16.93 14.36 -12.97
C THR A 72 -17.77 13.42 -13.81
N TYR A 73 -18.16 13.83 -15.03
CA TYR A 73 -18.85 12.97 -15.98
C TYR A 73 -17.85 12.11 -16.74
N SER A 74 -18.16 10.81 -16.87
CA SER A 74 -17.52 9.96 -17.85
C SER A 74 -17.98 10.36 -19.25
N GLN A 75 -17.04 10.49 -20.18
CA GLN A 75 -17.35 10.79 -21.58
C GLN A 75 -17.86 9.57 -22.36
N THR A 76 -17.71 8.37 -21.81
CA THR A 76 -18.06 7.11 -22.48
C THR A 76 -19.42 6.59 -22.08
N GLU A 77 -19.75 6.63 -20.79
CA GLU A 77 -20.95 5.97 -20.26
C GLU A 77 -21.97 6.91 -19.62
N TRP A 78 -21.72 8.22 -19.64
CA TRP A 78 -22.59 9.24 -19.03
C TRP A 78 -22.85 9.06 -17.52
N ASN A 79 -21.94 8.33 -16.85
CA ASN A 79 -21.99 8.12 -15.40
C ASN A 79 -21.07 9.11 -14.67
N HIS A 80 -21.41 9.37 -13.41
CA HIS A 80 -20.52 10.13 -12.53
C HIS A 80 -19.28 9.30 -12.17
N VAL A 81 -18.14 9.94 -12.22
CA VAL A 81 -16.86 9.39 -11.76
C VAL A 81 -16.42 10.16 -10.51
N TYR A 82 -16.12 9.44 -9.46
CA TYR A 82 -15.71 9.97 -8.17
C TYR A 82 -14.22 9.71 -7.95
N ASN A 83 -13.40 10.70 -8.31
CA ASN A 83 -11.94 10.61 -8.18
C ASN A 83 -11.44 11.63 -7.16
N ASN A 84 -10.34 11.29 -6.48
CA ASN A 84 -9.61 12.21 -5.61
C ASN A 84 -10.51 12.86 -4.53
N MET A 85 -11.40 12.08 -3.94
CA MET A 85 -12.31 12.57 -2.89
C MET A 85 -11.66 12.62 -1.51
N GLY A 86 -10.50 12.00 -1.34
CA GLY A 86 -9.79 11.95 -0.08
C GLY A 86 -9.08 13.26 0.27
N GLY A 87 -9.11 13.60 1.53
CA GLY A 87 -8.33 14.68 2.14
C GLY A 87 -7.72 14.22 3.46
N VAL A 88 -6.74 14.94 3.96
CA VAL A 88 -6.16 14.74 5.29
C VAL A 88 -6.80 15.72 6.26
N TYR A 89 -7.25 15.25 7.39
CA TYR A 89 -7.98 16.00 8.41
C TYR A 89 -7.31 15.85 9.78
N LEU A 90 -7.47 16.89 10.61
CA LEU A 90 -7.08 16.89 12.01
C LEU A 90 -8.36 17.04 12.86
N ALA A 91 -8.61 16.11 13.79
CA ALA A 91 -9.50 16.38 14.89
C ALA A 91 -8.69 16.97 16.05
N LEU A 92 -9.03 18.17 16.49
CA LEU A 92 -8.44 18.84 17.65
C LEU A 92 -8.99 18.14 18.90
N LEU A 93 -8.13 17.43 19.64
CA LEU A 93 -8.56 16.54 20.72
C LEU A 93 -9.10 17.32 21.92
N SER A 94 -8.50 18.44 22.28
CA SER A 94 -9.01 19.30 23.34
C SER A 94 -9.71 20.55 22.79
N LYS A 95 -10.72 21.02 23.52
CA LYS A 95 -11.37 22.32 23.27
C LYS A 95 -10.39 23.50 23.41
N ASP A 96 -9.34 23.33 24.18
CA ASP A 96 -8.28 24.34 24.40
C ASP A 96 -7.23 24.33 23.29
N THR A 97 -7.24 23.37 22.38
CA THR A 97 -6.29 23.29 21.27
C THR A 97 -6.68 24.23 20.14
N ALA A 98 -5.89 25.24 19.87
CA ALA A 98 -6.11 26.13 18.74
C ALA A 98 -5.90 25.41 17.40
N SER A 99 -6.72 25.74 16.42
CA SER A 99 -6.52 25.26 15.04
C SER A 99 -5.21 25.80 14.48
N PRO A 100 -4.36 24.95 13.85
CA PRO A 100 -3.16 25.46 13.19
C PRO A 100 -3.44 26.32 11.97
N PHE A 101 -4.71 26.42 11.56
CA PHE A 101 -5.17 27.20 10.39
C PHE A 101 -6.02 28.41 10.79
N MET A 102 -6.04 28.78 12.10
CA MET A 102 -6.66 30.04 12.50
C MET A 102 -5.93 31.21 11.84
N GLU A 103 -6.70 32.14 11.29
CA GLU A 103 -6.18 33.42 10.89
C GLU A 103 -5.62 34.13 12.13
N THR A 104 -4.34 34.42 12.13
CA THR A 104 -3.73 35.27 13.15
C THR A 104 -3.91 36.70 12.70
N ASP A 105 -4.60 37.53 13.52
CA ASP A 105 -4.58 38.96 13.31
C ASP A 105 -3.14 39.44 13.23
N ALA A 106 -2.84 40.26 12.21
CA ALA A 106 -1.52 40.84 12.00
C ALA A 106 -1.26 41.96 13.03
N GLU A 107 -1.38 41.66 14.33
CA GLU A 107 -0.85 42.54 15.35
C GLU A 107 0.68 42.50 15.29
N VAL A 108 1.25 43.57 14.78
CA VAL A 108 2.69 43.79 14.83
C VAL A 108 3.07 43.94 16.30
N ALA A 109 3.69 42.90 16.87
CA ALA A 109 4.30 43.03 18.18
C ALA A 109 5.31 44.17 18.17
N ILE A 110 5.01 45.25 18.88
CA ILE A 110 5.99 46.33 19.10
C ILE A 110 7.07 45.72 19.97
N GLU A 111 8.26 45.52 19.38
CA GLU A 111 9.44 45.05 20.11
C GLU A 111 9.75 46.07 21.22
N SER A 112 9.40 45.73 22.46
CA SER A 112 9.91 46.46 23.60
C SER A 112 11.39 46.15 23.77
N THR A 113 12.21 47.17 23.74
CA THR A 113 13.69 47.13 23.90
C THR A 113 14.08 46.21 25.08
N PRO A 114 14.99 45.24 24.90
CA PRO A 114 15.33 44.32 25.97
C PRO A 114 16.12 45.03 27.07
N ALA A 115 15.61 45.03 28.28
CA ALA A 115 16.36 45.33 29.48
C ALA A 115 17.46 44.24 29.64
N LYS A 116 18.71 44.67 29.83
CA LYS A 116 19.86 43.81 30.09
C LYS A 116 19.58 42.92 31.30
N ALA A 117 19.45 41.64 31.07
CA ALA A 117 19.41 40.61 32.11
C ALA A 117 20.79 39.96 32.22
N ASP A 118 21.28 39.87 33.43
CA ASP A 118 22.55 39.34 33.88
C ASP A 118 22.80 37.87 33.49
N ALA A 119 23.99 37.60 33.04
CA ALA A 119 24.48 36.27 32.70
C ALA A 119 24.81 35.52 33.96
N SER A 120 23.98 34.56 34.39
CA SER A 120 24.42 33.52 35.33
C SER A 120 23.69 32.17 35.16
N LYS A 121 24.54 31.17 34.88
CA LYS A 121 24.33 29.71 34.98
C LYS A 121 23.40 29.04 33.97
N LYS A 122 24.01 28.48 32.95
CA LYS A 122 23.53 27.28 32.25
C LYS A 122 23.60 26.09 33.22
N ASP A 123 22.47 25.60 33.65
CA ASP A 123 22.30 24.23 34.13
C ASP A 123 21.77 23.41 32.92
N GLU A 124 22.65 22.60 32.34
CA GLU A 124 22.30 21.60 31.35
C GLU A 124 21.67 20.38 32.06
N THR A 125 20.46 20.50 32.55
CA THR A 125 19.62 19.34 32.85
C THR A 125 19.02 18.86 31.53
N LYS A 126 19.51 17.69 31.04
CA LYS A 126 18.79 16.90 30.04
C LYS A 126 17.38 16.63 30.59
N ASN A 127 16.40 17.42 30.17
CA ASN A 127 15.01 17.08 30.32
C ASN A 127 14.76 15.83 29.44
N GLU A 128 14.61 14.68 30.07
CA GLU A 128 13.91 13.56 29.46
C GLU A 128 12.52 14.10 29.13
N ALA A 129 12.17 14.14 27.86
CA ALA A 129 10.88 14.62 27.39
C ALA A 129 9.81 13.74 28.04
N SER A 130 9.06 14.28 29.00
CA SER A 130 7.93 13.60 29.63
C SER A 130 6.90 13.27 28.55
N THR A 131 6.39 12.05 28.54
CA THR A 131 5.32 11.62 27.65
C THR A 131 4.14 12.59 27.81
N PRO A 132 3.62 13.22 26.73
CA PRO A 132 2.52 14.15 26.82
C PRO A 132 1.23 13.41 27.28
N VAL A 133 0.49 14.00 28.20
CA VAL A 133 -0.82 13.50 28.59
C VAL A 133 -1.84 13.90 27.54
N VAL A 134 -2.56 12.92 27.00
CA VAL A 134 -3.57 13.15 25.96
C VAL A 134 -4.92 13.45 26.61
N LYS A 135 -5.43 14.66 26.41
CA LYS A 135 -6.76 15.09 26.83
C LYS A 135 -7.69 15.05 25.63
N ILE A 136 -8.79 14.30 25.72
CA ILE A 136 -9.82 14.25 24.68
C ILE A 136 -11.14 14.78 25.23
N ASP A 137 -11.60 15.92 24.72
CA ASP A 137 -12.91 16.47 24.99
C ASP A 137 -13.89 15.89 23.95
N ILE A 138 -14.64 14.85 24.33
CA ILE A 138 -15.52 14.10 23.41
C ILE A 138 -16.68 14.93 22.90
N GLU A 139 -17.26 15.78 23.75
CA GLU A 139 -18.37 16.61 23.36
C GLU A 139 -18.04 17.52 22.17
N CYS A 140 -18.87 17.48 21.13
CA CYS A 140 -18.68 18.23 19.87
C CYS A 140 -17.32 18.03 19.20
N ILE A 141 -16.72 16.84 19.31
CA ILE A 141 -15.41 16.55 18.66
C ILE A 141 -15.51 16.63 17.15
N THR A 142 -16.65 16.29 16.56
CA THR A 142 -16.93 16.43 15.12
C THR A 142 -16.82 17.87 14.62
N ASP A 143 -17.11 18.85 15.45
CA ASP A 143 -17.07 20.27 15.10
C ASP A 143 -15.65 20.84 15.15
N ARG A 144 -14.70 20.06 15.70
CA ARG A 144 -13.29 20.41 15.79
C ARG A 144 -12.42 19.69 14.76
N ILE A 145 -13.04 19.23 13.66
CA ILE A 145 -12.33 18.63 12.53
C ILE A 145 -11.97 19.72 11.54
N VAL A 146 -10.69 19.87 11.25
CA VAL A 146 -10.17 20.82 10.26
C VAL A 146 -9.44 20.08 9.16
N LYS A 147 -9.54 20.56 7.92
CA LYS A 147 -8.87 19.99 6.75
C LYS A 147 -7.50 20.60 6.57
N LEU A 148 -6.47 19.79 6.25
CA LEU A 148 -5.23 20.30 5.71
C LEU A 148 -5.49 20.96 4.35
N PRO A 149 -4.86 22.11 4.06
CA PRO A 149 -5.02 22.80 2.76
C PRO A 149 -4.27 22.06 1.64
N LEU A 150 -4.68 20.81 1.40
CA LEU A 150 -4.15 19.92 0.39
C LEU A 150 -5.21 19.62 -0.67
N PRO A 151 -4.81 19.35 -1.93
CA PRO A 151 -5.75 18.96 -2.98
C PRO A 151 -6.41 17.60 -2.64
N GLY A 152 -7.60 17.35 -3.20
CA GLY A 152 -8.22 16.03 -3.12
C GLY A 152 -7.32 14.97 -3.78
N SER A 153 -7.04 13.87 -3.06
CA SER A 153 -6.21 12.76 -3.53
C SER A 153 -6.44 11.52 -2.67
N ASN A 154 -5.73 10.44 -2.97
CA ASN A 154 -5.60 9.30 -2.07
C ASN A 154 -4.37 9.50 -1.19
N TYR A 155 -4.58 9.47 0.12
CA TYR A 155 -3.57 9.67 1.15
C TYR A 155 -3.44 8.41 2.00
N TYR A 156 -2.21 7.94 2.20
CA TYR A 156 -1.88 6.71 2.92
C TYR A 156 -0.76 6.97 3.93
N ASP A 157 -0.47 6.00 4.81
CA ASP A 157 0.68 5.97 5.71
C ASP A 157 0.86 7.26 6.50
N LEU A 158 -0.21 7.66 7.19
CA LEU A 158 -0.22 8.89 7.98
C LEU A 158 0.69 8.77 9.21
N TYR A 159 1.41 9.83 9.51
CA TYR A 159 2.14 10.03 10.75
C TYR A 159 2.17 11.53 11.09
N SER A 160 2.21 11.89 12.39
CA SER A 160 2.40 13.27 12.81
C SER A 160 3.30 13.38 14.05
N ASP A 161 4.28 14.25 13.98
CA ASP A 161 5.12 14.64 15.12
C ASP A 161 4.55 15.83 15.93
N GLY A 162 3.33 16.24 15.63
CA GLY A 162 2.67 17.39 16.25
C GLY A 162 2.98 18.74 15.56
N THR A 163 4.07 18.82 14.82
CA THR A 163 4.46 20.02 14.02
C THR A 163 4.25 19.76 12.54
N ASN A 164 4.50 18.53 12.11
CA ASN A 164 4.38 18.11 10.73
C ASN A 164 3.39 16.93 10.62
N VAL A 165 2.73 16.85 9.47
CA VAL A 165 1.93 15.70 9.06
C VAL A 165 2.57 15.07 7.85
N TYR A 166 2.91 13.79 7.96
CA TYR A 166 3.50 12.99 6.89
C TYR A 166 2.42 12.11 6.28
N TYR A 167 2.48 11.94 4.97
CA TYR A 167 1.53 11.13 4.21
C TYR A 167 2.15 10.66 2.90
N PHE A 168 1.73 9.49 2.45
CA PHE A 168 2.11 8.95 1.16
C PHE A 168 1.01 9.21 0.13
N THR A 169 1.42 9.58 -1.09
CA THR A 169 0.54 9.75 -2.26
C THR A 169 1.14 9.05 -3.47
N LYS A 170 0.44 9.05 -4.61
CA LYS A 170 1.00 8.58 -5.88
C LYS A 170 2.32 9.30 -6.26
N GLY A 171 2.55 10.50 -5.73
CA GLY A 171 3.77 11.28 -5.94
C GLY A 171 4.88 11.04 -4.90
N GLY A 172 4.75 10.00 -4.07
CA GLY A 172 5.70 9.66 -3.01
C GLY A 172 5.31 10.15 -1.61
N MET A 173 6.24 10.00 -0.68
CA MET A 173 6.11 10.43 0.72
C MET A 173 6.33 11.93 0.82
N LYS A 174 5.40 12.62 1.46
CA LYS A 174 5.39 14.06 1.65
C LYS A 174 5.23 14.43 3.12
N MET A 175 5.60 15.64 3.44
CA MET A 175 5.44 16.24 4.76
C MET A 175 4.78 17.60 4.60
N PHE A 176 3.79 17.88 5.44
CA PHE A 176 3.15 19.18 5.55
C PHE A 176 3.50 19.83 6.89
N ASP A 177 4.19 20.96 6.88
CA ASP A 177 4.49 21.77 8.06
C ASP A 177 3.25 22.56 8.47
N LEU A 178 2.67 22.25 9.63
CA LEU A 178 1.43 22.87 10.10
C LEU A 178 1.57 24.38 10.35
N LYS A 179 2.74 24.83 10.80
CA LYS A 179 2.99 26.25 11.11
C LYS A 179 3.27 27.07 9.84
N LYS A 180 4.10 26.55 8.94
CA LYS A 180 4.43 27.24 7.68
C LYS A 180 3.36 27.05 6.61
N GLN A 181 2.43 26.09 6.80
CA GLN A 181 1.42 25.69 5.84
C GLN A 181 2.02 25.33 4.47
N LYS A 182 3.14 24.58 4.48
CA LYS A 182 3.89 24.24 3.29
C LYS A 182 4.13 22.75 3.18
N GLU A 183 3.93 22.22 1.97
CA GLU A 183 4.23 20.84 1.62
C GLU A 183 5.67 20.72 1.13
N GLU A 184 6.35 19.63 1.55
CA GLU A 184 7.68 19.26 1.04
C GLU A 184 7.72 17.76 0.71
N THR A 185 8.47 17.39 -0.32
CA THR A 185 8.69 16.00 -0.69
C THR A 185 9.79 15.40 0.19
N VAL A 186 9.47 14.27 0.83
CA VAL A 186 10.36 13.53 1.72
C VAL A 186 11.12 12.44 0.96
N SER A 187 10.39 11.59 0.21
CA SER A 187 10.94 10.45 -0.52
C SER A 187 9.97 9.96 -1.59
N ASP A 188 10.47 9.20 -2.56
CA ASP A 188 9.66 8.40 -3.47
C ASP A 188 9.26 7.02 -2.88
N ALA A 189 9.76 6.67 -1.70
CA ALA A 189 9.42 5.48 -0.95
C ALA A 189 8.45 5.76 0.19
N ALA A 190 7.58 4.80 0.52
CA ALA A 190 6.73 4.87 1.69
C ALA A 190 7.54 4.85 2.98
N MET A 191 7.05 5.53 4.02
CA MET A 191 7.69 5.65 5.31
C MET A 191 6.84 5.00 6.40
N MET A 192 7.47 4.17 7.22
CA MET A 192 6.92 3.71 8.49
C MET A 192 7.74 4.33 9.62
N VAL A 193 7.10 4.65 10.72
CA VAL A 193 7.78 5.18 11.91
C VAL A 193 7.77 4.12 13.01
N ASP A 194 8.88 3.97 13.72
CA ASP A 194 8.98 3.04 14.84
C ASP A 194 8.00 3.44 15.97
N PRO A 195 7.53 2.49 16.78
CA PRO A 195 6.56 2.79 17.83
C PRO A 195 7.05 3.82 18.86
N ALA A 196 8.37 3.97 19.01
CA ALA A 196 8.96 4.98 19.89
C ALA A 196 9.01 6.39 19.26
N GLY A 197 8.63 6.51 17.97
CA GLY A 197 8.62 7.79 17.25
C GLY A 197 10.00 8.40 17.02
N LYS A 198 11.06 7.58 16.98
CA LYS A 198 12.45 8.06 16.88
C LYS A 198 13.08 7.83 15.52
N LYS A 199 12.69 6.76 14.85
CA LYS A 199 13.27 6.36 13.56
C LYS A 199 12.19 6.20 12.50
N ALA A 200 12.57 6.49 11.27
CA ALA A 200 11.79 6.21 10.08
C ALA A 200 12.42 5.03 9.32
N VAL A 201 11.58 4.13 8.84
CA VAL A 201 11.96 3.01 7.99
C VAL A 201 11.36 3.24 6.61
N PHE A 202 12.18 3.18 5.58
CA PHE A 202 11.75 3.25 4.19
C PHE A 202 11.98 1.90 3.51
N PHE A 203 11.06 1.53 2.64
CA PHE A 203 11.18 0.35 1.80
C PHE A 203 11.19 0.76 0.34
N LYS A 204 12.27 0.46 -0.37
CA LYS A 204 12.45 0.80 -1.78
C LYS A 204 13.32 -0.25 -2.49
N ASP A 205 12.89 -0.70 -3.66
CA ASP A 205 13.63 -1.64 -4.51
C ASP A 205 14.12 -2.88 -3.73
N ASP A 206 13.22 -3.47 -2.93
CA ASP A 206 13.48 -4.62 -2.04
C ASP A 206 14.57 -4.38 -0.97
N GLN A 207 14.86 -3.13 -0.67
CA GLN A 207 15.83 -2.72 0.36
C GLN A 207 15.15 -1.92 1.48
N LEU A 208 15.65 -2.11 2.69
CA LEU A 208 15.25 -1.36 3.88
C LEU A 208 16.26 -0.26 4.18
N PHE A 209 15.75 0.93 4.52
CA PHE A 209 16.56 2.07 4.96
C PHE A 209 16.04 2.56 6.30
N VAL A 210 16.93 2.86 7.24
CA VAL A 210 16.57 3.38 8.56
C VAL A 210 17.27 4.72 8.76
N THR A 211 16.46 5.75 9.04
CA THR A 211 16.95 7.11 9.29
C THR A 211 16.30 7.68 10.54
N ASP A 212 16.74 8.85 10.97
CA ASP A 212 15.92 9.69 11.85
C ASP A 212 14.67 10.15 11.09
N ILE A 213 13.62 10.56 11.80
CA ILE A 213 12.42 11.09 11.15
C ILE A 213 12.82 12.34 10.37
N PRO A 214 12.66 12.35 9.02
CA PRO A 214 13.18 13.42 8.20
C PRO A 214 12.35 14.70 8.35
N LYS A 215 13.01 15.83 8.50
CA LYS A 215 12.41 17.18 8.49
C LYS A 215 12.55 17.86 7.12
N GLY A 216 12.52 17.11 6.06
CA GLY A 216 12.72 17.47 4.66
C GLY A 216 13.03 16.22 3.86
N LYS A 217 13.86 16.32 2.82
CA LYS A 217 14.24 15.17 2.00
C LYS A 217 15.00 14.12 2.82
N ALA A 218 14.53 12.87 2.79
CA ALA A 218 15.16 11.74 3.48
C ALA A 218 16.48 11.33 2.81
N ASP A 219 17.49 10.99 3.61
CA ASP A 219 18.69 10.32 3.12
C ASP A 219 18.50 8.79 3.19
N ILE A 220 18.15 8.20 2.08
CA ILE A 220 17.99 6.76 1.87
C ILE A 220 19.10 6.19 0.98
N SER A 221 20.35 6.65 1.17
CA SER A 221 21.51 6.21 0.37
C SER A 221 22.15 4.92 0.85
N LYS A 222 21.94 4.54 2.13
CA LYS A 222 22.58 3.37 2.77
C LYS A 222 21.53 2.36 3.23
N PRO A 223 21.32 1.25 2.50
CA PRO A 223 20.40 0.21 2.93
C PRO A 223 20.92 -0.56 4.15
N VAL A 224 19.99 -1.11 4.90
CA VAL A 224 20.30 -2.08 5.95
C VAL A 224 20.87 -3.35 5.32
N ASN A 225 22.01 -3.81 5.81
CA ASN A 225 22.61 -5.05 5.31
C ASN A 225 21.88 -6.28 5.88
N LEU A 226 21.07 -6.94 5.07
CA LEU A 226 20.35 -8.16 5.42
C LEU A 226 20.98 -9.44 4.84
N ALA A 227 22.16 -9.36 4.22
CA ALA A 227 22.78 -10.49 3.52
C ALA A 227 23.04 -11.72 4.41
N ASN A 228 23.21 -11.52 5.71
CA ASN A 228 23.42 -12.59 6.69
C ASN A 228 22.15 -13.03 7.41
N MET A 229 21.00 -12.41 7.14
CA MET A 229 19.73 -12.81 7.71
C MET A 229 19.21 -14.05 6.97
N LYS A 230 19.27 -15.20 7.65
CA LYS A 230 18.82 -16.49 7.11
C LYS A 230 17.90 -17.14 8.11
N ILE A 231 16.84 -17.76 7.59
CA ILE A 231 15.95 -18.63 8.35
C ILE A 231 15.92 -20.01 7.69
N THR A 232 15.69 -21.02 8.50
CA THR A 232 15.43 -22.38 8.01
C THR A 232 13.92 -22.60 8.04
N VAL A 233 13.33 -22.92 6.90
CA VAL A 233 11.90 -23.21 6.77
C VAL A 233 11.72 -24.71 6.55
N ASP A 234 10.88 -25.35 7.35
CA ASP A 234 10.38 -26.72 7.12
C ASP A 234 9.05 -26.60 6.37
N TYR A 235 9.11 -26.72 5.05
CA TYR A 235 7.93 -26.55 4.21
C TYR A 235 6.78 -27.49 4.56
N THR A 236 7.07 -28.71 5.03
CA THR A 236 6.02 -29.67 5.41
C THR A 236 5.19 -29.15 6.59
N LYS A 237 5.85 -28.55 7.58
CA LYS A 237 5.18 -27.94 8.73
C LYS A 237 4.49 -26.64 8.36
N GLU A 238 5.15 -25.82 7.56
CA GLU A 238 4.60 -24.55 7.08
C GLU A 238 3.33 -24.79 6.25
N TRP A 239 3.34 -25.75 5.32
CA TRP A 239 2.16 -26.06 4.50
C TRP A 239 0.98 -26.57 5.31
N ALA A 240 1.24 -27.35 6.34
CA ALA A 240 0.19 -27.78 7.27
C ALA A 240 -0.42 -26.59 8.02
N GLN A 241 0.42 -25.64 8.46
CA GLN A 241 -0.05 -24.40 9.09
C GLN A 241 -0.83 -23.53 8.10
N ILE A 242 -0.34 -23.33 6.88
CA ILE A 242 -1.04 -22.53 5.85
C ILE A 242 -2.43 -23.13 5.55
N PHE A 243 -2.56 -24.45 5.46
CA PHE A 243 -3.83 -25.08 5.27
C PHE A 243 -4.78 -24.83 6.46
N ASP A 244 -4.28 -24.94 7.68
CA ASP A 244 -5.05 -24.64 8.90
C ASP A 244 -5.50 -23.19 8.97
N GLU A 245 -4.63 -22.26 8.60
CA GLU A 245 -4.96 -20.82 8.55
C GLU A 245 -6.00 -20.52 7.47
N ALA A 246 -5.89 -21.13 6.29
CA ALA A 246 -6.88 -20.99 5.23
C ALA A 246 -8.25 -21.48 5.69
N TRP A 247 -8.32 -22.64 6.35
CA TRP A 247 -9.56 -23.15 6.91
C TRP A 247 -10.14 -22.22 7.97
N ARG A 248 -9.29 -21.70 8.90
CA ARG A 248 -9.71 -20.75 9.94
C ARG A 248 -10.21 -19.44 9.36
N ALA A 249 -9.54 -18.91 8.34
CA ALA A 249 -9.94 -17.65 7.69
C ALA A 249 -11.38 -17.74 7.16
N PHE A 250 -11.75 -18.86 6.53
CA PHE A 250 -13.13 -19.07 6.09
C PHE A 250 -14.08 -19.33 7.24
N ARG A 251 -13.70 -20.13 8.26
CA ARG A 251 -14.53 -20.35 9.45
C ARG A 251 -14.95 -19.05 10.13
N ASP A 252 -14.00 -18.12 10.27
CA ASP A 252 -14.17 -16.91 11.07
C ASP A 252 -14.68 -15.73 10.24
N GLY A 253 -14.42 -15.73 8.91
CA GLY A 253 -14.75 -14.64 8.01
C GLY A 253 -15.85 -14.91 6.98
N PHE A 254 -16.38 -16.13 6.93
CA PHE A 254 -17.45 -16.42 5.97
C PHE A 254 -18.74 -15.68 6.34
N TYR A 255 -19.44 -15.15 5.35
CA TYR A 255 -20.59 -14.26 5.56
C TYR A 255 -21.84 -14.94 6.14
N LEU A 256 -21.92 -16.28 6.09
CA LEU A 256 -22.97 -17.08 6.72
C LEU A 256 -22.39 -18.02 7.76
N GLU A 257 -22.84 -17.93 9.00
CA GLU A 257 -22.39 -18.77 10.11
C GLU A 257 -22.57 -20.28 9.85
N ASN A 258 -23.60 -20.67 9.10
CA ASN A 258 -23.88 -22.07 8.76
C ASN A 258 -23.09 -22.61 7.57
N MET A 259 -22.13 -21.83 7.02
CA MET A 259 -21.26 -22.26 5.90
C MET A 259 -22.04 -22.88 4.73
N HIS A 260 -23.16 -22.29 4.32
CA HIS A 260 -24.11 -22.84 3.34
C HIS A 260 -24.64 -24.25 3.69
N GLY A 261 -24.78 -24.56 5.00
CA GLY A 261 -25.21 -25.86 5.48
C GLY A 261 -24.14 -26.96 5.38
N LYS A 262 -22.87 -26.59 5.15
CA LYS A 262 -21.74 -27.50 5.06
C LYS A 262 -21.13 -27.80 6.44
N ASP A 263 -20.75 -29.04 6.70
CA ASP A 263 -19.91 -29.37 7.85
C ASP A 263 -18.46 -28.98 7.53
N TRP A 264 -18.12 -27.71 7.87
CA TRP A 264 -16.80 -27.14 7.59
C TRP A 264 -15.66 -27.89 8.31
N LYS A 265 -15.94 -28.52 9.45
CA LYS A 265 -14.98 -29.34 10.16
C LYS A 265 -14.70 -30.66 9.43
N ALA A 266 -15.75 -31.38 9.00
CA ALA A 266 -15.60 -32.60 8.22
C ALA A 266 -14.87 -32.32 6.89
N ILE A 267 -15.14 -31.18 6.25
CA ILE A 267 -14.41 -30.76 5.04
C ILE A 267 -12.92 -30.56 5.34
N LYS A 268 -12.54 -29.94 6.46
CA LYS A 268 -11.14 -29.85 6.88
C LYS A 268 -10.49 -31.22 6.97
N GLU A 269 -11.12 -32.15 7.68
CA GLU A 269 -10.60 -33.50 7.89
C GLU A 269 -10.41 -34.25 6.57
N LYS A 270 -11.36 -34.11 5.64
CA LYS A 270 -11.28 -34.66 4.28
C LYS A 270 -10.03 -34.24 3.54
N TYR A 271 -9.78 -32.94 3.49
CA TYR A 271 -8.66 -32.38 2.72
C TYR A 271 -7.33 -32.43 3.47
N ALA A 272 -7.32 -32.37 4.80
CA ALA A 272 -6.11 -32.54 5.61
C ALA A 272 -5.43 -33.88 5.38
N ALA A 273 -6.19 -34.94 5.08
CA ALA A 273 -5.66 -36.28 4.74
C ALA A 273 -4.74 -36.25 3.50
N LEU A 274 -4.81 -35.23 2.65
CA LEU A 274 -3.99 -35.10 1.46
C LEU A 274 -2.65 -34.36 1.75
N LEU A 275 -2.51 -33.66 2.88
CA LEU A 275 -1.30 -32.89 3.20
C LEU A 275 -0.01 -33.70 3.20
N PRO A 276 0.05 -34.98 3.65
CA PRO A 276 1.28 -35.77 3.57
C PRO A 276 1.79 -36.01 2.14
N TYR A 277 0.94 -35.85 1.15
CA TYR A 277 1.26 -36.05 -0.27
C TYR A 277 1.67 -34.75 -0.99
N VAL A 278 1.53 -33.59 -0.35
CA VAL A 278 1.96 -32.29 -0.88
C VAL A 278 3.46 -32.27 -1.07
N LYS A 279 3.92 -31.94 -2.27
CA LYS A 279 5.34 -31.85 -2.62
C LYS A 279 5.74 -30.45 -3.08
N THR A 280 4.80 -29.63 -3.50
CA THR A 280 5.02 -28.28 -3.97
C THR A 280 3.98 -27.32 -3.38
N ARG A 281 4.29 -26.02 -3.41
CA ARG A 281 3.31 -24.98 -3.04
C ARG A 281 2.06 -25.02 -3.93
N LEU A 282 2.19 -25.41 -5.18
CA LEU A 282 1.07 -25.50 -6.11
C LEU A 282 0.12 -26.65 -5.73
N ASP A 283 0.65 -27.80 -5.27
CA ASP A 283 -0.19 -28.88 -4.75
C ASP A 283 -1.01 -28.41 -3.55
N LEU A 284 -0.39 -27.66 -2.62
CA LEU A 284 -1.09 -27.07 -1.48
C LEU A 284 -2.20 -26.13 -1.93
N ASN A 285 -1.90 -25.24 -2.87
CA ASN A 285 -2.89 -24.30 -3.38
C ASN A 285 -4.07 -25.01 -4.04
N TYR A 286 -3.81 -26.11 -4.76
CA TYR A 286 -4.86 -26.93 -5.34
C TYR A 286 -5.77 -27.53 -4.25
N ILE A 287 -5.19 -28.13 -3.21
CA ILE A 287 -5.95 -28.72 -2.09
C ILE A 287 -6.78 -27.65 -1.35
N ILE A 288 -6.21 -26.47 -1.10
CA ILE A 288 -6.95 -25.36 -0.50
C ILE A 288 -8.08 -24.90 -1.43
N GLY A 289 -7.82 -24.81 -2.74
CA GLY A 289 -8.82 -24.46 -3.74
C GLY A 289 -10.00 -25.41 -3.75
N GLU A 290 -9.75 -26.70 -3.72
CA GLU A 290 -10.78 -27.74 -3.64
C GLU A 290 -11.58 -27.65 -2.32
N MET A 291 -10.88 -27.41 -1.19
CA MET A 291 -11.52 -27.23 0.12
C MET A 291 -12.49 -26.06 0.13
N ILE A 292 -12.08 -24.89 -0.35
CA ILE A 292 -12.97 -23.72 -0.39
C ILE A 292 -14.06 -23.84 -1.46
N GLY A 293 -13.80 -24.60 -2.53
CA GLY A 293 -14.79 -24.93 -3.57
C GLY A 293 -16.02 -25.65 -3.03
N GLU A 294 -15.91 -26.40 -1.94
CA GLU A 294 -17.05 -27.07 -1.28
C GLU A 294 -18.12 -26.10 -0.79
N LEU A 295 -17.76 -24.83 -0.55
CA LEU A 295 -18.69 -23.79 -0.12
C LEU A 295 -19.64 -23.35 -1.25
N GLY A 296 -19.32 -23.65 -2.51
CA GLY A 296 -20.15 -23.31 -3.68
C GLY A 296 -20.33 -21.80 -3.85
N VAL A 297 -19.30 -21.00 -3.57
CA VAL A 297 -19.31 -19.55 -3.74
C VAL A 297 -18.44 -19.12 -4.93
N GLY A 298 -18.89 -18.11 -5.67
CA GLY A 298 -18.05 -17.42 -6.63
C GLY A 298 -17.05 -16.46 -5.95
N HIS A 299 -16.02 -16.05 -6.69
CA HIS A 299 -15.03 -15.07 -6.23
C HIS A 299 -14.26 -15.45 -4.97
N ALA A 300 -14.06 -16.77 -4.75
CA ALA A 300 -13.14 -17.30 -3.76
C ALA A 300 -11.88 -17.81 -4.46
N TYR A 301 -10.71 -17.30 -4.07
CA TYR A 301 -9.46 -17.56 -4.78
C TYR A 301 -8.35 -17.97 -3.82
N VAL A 302 -7.41 -18.76 -4.33
CA VAL A 302 -6.14 -19.07 -3.67
C VAL A 302 -5.01 -18.44 -4.48
N ASN A 303 -4.27 -17.54 -3.86
CA ASN A 303 -3.10 -16.95 -4.48
C ASN A 303 -1.90 -17.90 -4.41
N PRO A 304 -1.02 -17.92 -5.41
CA PRO A 304 0.09 -18.88 -5.47
C PRO A 304 1.07 -18.77 -4.31
N GLY A 305 1.19 -17.63 -3.63
CA GLY A 305 2.22 -17.41 -2.62
C GLY A 305 3.64 -17.48 -3.20
N GLU A 306 4.60 -17.94 -2.39
CA GLU A 306 5.97 -18.13 -2.85
C GLU A 306 6.07 -19.36 -3.76
N VAL A 307 6.33 -19.12 -5.04
CA VAL A 307 6.61 -20.13 -6.05
C VAL A 307 7.93 -19.76 -6.72
N GLU A 308 8.86 -20.69 -6.76
CA GLU A 308 10.08 -20.49 -7.53
C GLU A 308 9.73 -20.20 -8.99
N SER A 309 10.09 -19.01 -9.43
CA SER A 309 9.95 -18.60 -10.82
C SER A 309 11.31 -18.61 -11.49
N PRO A 310 11.46 -19.28 -12.63
CA PRO A 310 12.71 -19.22 -13.38
C PRO A 310 13.00 -17.77 -13.77
N LYS A 311 14.28 -17.42 -13.79
CA LYS A 311 14.71 -16.09 -14.25
C LYS A 311 14.18 -15.86 -15.67
N ARG A 312 13.35 -14.84 -15.83
CA ARG A 312 12.85 -14.45 -17.14
C ARG A 312 14.01 -14.00 -18.02
N VAL A 313 14.03 -14.53 -19.23
CA VAL A 313 14.98 -14.13 -20.27
C VAL A 313 14.22 -13.27 -21.26
N SER A 314 14.71 -12.06 -21.46
CA SER A 314 14.17 -11.14 -22.47
C SER A 314 14.39 -11.71 -23.87
N MET A 315 13.36 -11.72 -24.70
CA MET A 315 13.43 -12.26 -26.06
C MET A 315 12.70 -11.33 -27.04
N GLY A 316 13.32 -11.07 -28.18
CA GLY A 316 12.68 -10.33 -29.27
C GLY A 316 11.55 -11.14 -29.90
N LEU A 317 10.46 -10.46 -30.25
CA LEU A 317 9.35 -11.05 -30.99
C LEU A 317 9.22 -10.38 -32.37
N LEU A 318 9.04 -11.17 -33.41
CA LEU A 318 8.93 -10.67 -34.79
C LEU A 318 7.50 -10.21 -35.14
N GLY A 319 6.50 -10.56 -34.32
CA GLY A 319 5.10 -10.30 -34.65
C GLY A 319 4.59 -11.22 -35.78
N ALA A 320 5.01 -12.49 -35.77
CA ALA A 320 4.61 -13.47 -36.77
C ALA A 320 4.40 -14.86 -36.18
N GLU A 321 3.54 -15.64 -36.79
CA GLU A 321 3.47 -17.09 -36.62
C GLU A 321 4.51 -17.74 -37.56
N VAL A 322 5.34 -18.61 -37.00
CA VAL A 322 6.48 -19.19 -37.70
C VAL A 322 6.47 -20.70 -37.53
N SER A 323 6.72 -21.43 -38.62
CA SER A 323 6.89 -22.88 -38.62
C SER A 323 8.21 -23.30 -39.22
N ARG A 324 8.70 -24.47 -38.84
CA ARG A 324 9.91 -25.05 -39.47
C ARG A 324 9.53 -25.80 -40.73
N ASP A 325 10.12 -25.42 -41.84
CA ASP A 325 9.94 -26.08 -43.13
C ASP A 325 10.85 -27.31 -43.31
N LYS A 326 10.56 -28.15 -44.31
CA LYS A 326 11.35 -29.32 -44.65
C LYS A 326 12.78 -28.99 -45.07
N SER A 327 13.05 -27.75 -45.54
CA SER A 327 14.38 -27.23 -45.82
C SER A 327 15.22 -26.99 -44.57
N GLY A 328 14.61 -27.05 -43.39
CA GLY A 328 15.21 -26.70 -42.11
C GLY A 328 15.16 -25.24 -41.76
N PHE A 329 14.83 -24.36 -42.71
CA PHE A 329 14.57 -22.94 -42.41
C PHE A 329 13.18 -22.68 -41.80
N PHE A 330 12.99 -21.52 -41.25
CA PHE A 330 11.73 -21.12 -40.63
C PHE A 330 10.94 -20.24 -41.60
N ARG A 331 9.67 -20.61 -41.79
CA ARG A 331 8.75 -19.95 -42.70
C ARG A 331 7.79 -19.06 -41.93
N LEU A 332 7.54 -17.85 -42.44
CA LEU A 332 6.51 -16.96 -41.97
C LEU A 332 5.14 -17.48 -42.42
N GLU A 333 4.35 -18.05 -41.50
CA GLU A 333 3.02 -18.55 -41.84
C GLU A 333 2.01 -17.40 -41.86
N LYS A 334 2.16 -16.45 -40.92
CA LYS A 334 1.29 -15.29 -40.82
C LYS A 334 2.05 -14.14 -40.20
N ILE A 335 1.84 -12.93 -40.70
CA ILE A 335 2.35 -11.71 -40.07
C ILE A 335 1.20 -11.04 -39.33
N LEU A 336 1.39 -10.75 -38.06
CA LEU A 336 0.44 -10.09 -37.20
C LEU A 336 0.48 -8.58 -37.44
N PRO A 337 -0.66 -7.90 -37.68
CA PRO A 337 -0.64 -6.49 -38.03
C PRO A 337 -0.16 -5.58 -36.89
N GLY A 338 -0.31 -5.99 -35.65
CA GLY A 338 0.04 -5.16 -34.50
C GLY A 338 -0.80 -3.88 -34.42
N ALA A 339 -0.36 -2.96 -33.57
CA ALA A 339 -0.93 -1.62 -33.42
C ALA A 339 0.20 -0.59 -33.53
N SER A 340 0.35 0.03 -34.71
CA SER A 340 1.48 0.92 -35.03
C SER A 340 1.53 2.18 -34.17
N TRP A 341 0.43 2.56 -33.52
CA TRP A 341 0.33 3.71 -32.61
C TRP A 341 0.77 3.40 -31.16
N SER A 342 1.02 2.12 -30.82
CA SER A 342 1.49 1.69 -29.49
C SER A 342 2.87 1.06 -29.61
N LYS A 343 3.82 1.56 -28.80
CA LYS A 343 5.19 1.02 -28.80
C LYS A 343 5.24 -0.45 -28.38
N GLU A 344 4.37 -0.86 -27.45
CA GLU A 344 4.29 -2.21 -26.89
C GLU A 344 3.55 -3.20 -27.81
N LEU A 345 2.65 -2.70 -28.67
CA LEU A 345 1.81 -3.52 -29.54
C LEU A 345 2.23 -3.49 -31.02
N ARG A 346 3.30 -2.83 -31.31
CA ARG A 346 3.88 -2.71 -32.65
C ARG A 346 4.34 -4.06 -33.18
N SER A 347 4.09 -4.34 -34.45
CA SER A 347 4.61 -5.54 -35.12
C SER A 347 5.87 -5.19 -35.95
N PRO A 348 7.04 -5.69 -35.58
CA PRO A 348 8.30 -5.34 -36.27
C PRO A 348 8.27 -5.62 -37.78
N LEU A 349 7.61 -6.70 -38.22
CA LEU A 349 7.53 -7.07 -39.63
C LEU A 349 6.51 -6.24 -40.43
N THR A 350 5.76 -5.31 -39.79
CA THR A 350 4.85 -4.37 -40.47
C THR A 350 5.32 -2.93 -40.35
N GLU A 351 6.54 -2.68 -39.87
CA GLU A 351 7.11 -1.34 -39.82
C GLU A 351 7.31 -0.77 -41.21
N PRO A 352 7.17 0.56 -41.40
CA PRO A 352 7.45 1.21 -42.65
C PRO A 352 8.86 0.87 -43.19
N GLY A 353 8.91 0.38 -44.42
CA GLY A 353 10.16 -0.05 -45.03
C GLY A 353 10.49 -1.55 -44.86
N VAL A 354 9.67 -2.28 -44.10
CA VAL A 354 9.78 -3.75 -44.02
C VAL A 354 8.75 -4.37 -44.95
N GLU A 355 9.22 -5.11 -45.95
CA GLU A 355 8.41 -5.71 -47.02
C GLU A 355 8.13 -7.21 -46.83
N ALA A 356 8.26 -7.71 -45.58
CA ALA A 356 8.09 -9.13 -45.28
C ALA A 356 6.66 -9.62 -45.61
N LYS A 357 6.54 -10.82 -46.16
CA LYS A 357 5.29 -11.45 -46.57
C LYS A 357 5.14 -12.86 -45.99
N ALA A 358 3.91 -13.24 -45.70
CA ALA A 358 3.59 -14.63 -45.38
C ALA A 358 4.04 -15.55 -46.53
N GLY A 359 4.64 -16.70 -46.21
CA GLY A 359 5.22 -17.63 -47.15
C GLY A 359 6.74 -17.47 -47.35
N GLU A 360 7.32 -16.34 -46.94
CA GLU A 360 8.78 -16.13 -47.00
C GLU A 360 9.51 -16.85 -45.87
N TYR A 361 10.82 -16.98 -46.00
CA TYR A 361 11.67 -17.72 -45.09
C TYR A 361 12.63 -16.81 -44.34
N ILE A 362 12.77 -17.05 -43.04
CA ILE A 362 13.79 -16.42 -42.21
C ILE A 362 15.07 -17.28 -42.37
N VAL A 363 15.97 -16.86 -43.24
CA VAL A 363 17.19 -17.65 -43.58
C VAL A 363 18.32 -17.46 -42.57
N ALA A 364 18.43 -16.29 -41.94
CA ALA A 364 19.44 -16.01 -40.92
C ALA A 364 18.93 -14.92 -39.94
N ILE A 365 19.46 -14.96 -38.72
CA ILE A 365 19.30 -13.90 -37.70
C ILE A 365 20.69 -13.51 -37.23
N ASP A 366 21.09 -12.25 -37.41
CA ASP A 366 22.44 -11.72 -37.12
C ASP A 366 23.57 -12.57 -37.75
N GLY A 367 23.39 -12.97 -38.97
CA GLY A 367 24.38 -13.79 -39.71
C GLY A 367 24.39 -15.27 -39.35
N VAL A 368 23.59 -15.71 -38.36
CA VAL A 368 23.47 -17.13 -37.98
C VAL A 368 22.36 -17.77 -38.81
N PRO A 369 22.63 -18.78 -39.65
CA PRO A 369 21.58 -19.46 -40.40
C PRO A 369 20.56 -20.14 -39.49
N THR A 370 19.26 -19.91 -39.74
CA THR A 370 18.18 -20.43 -38.86
C THR A 370 18.04 -21.94 -38.96
N ASN A 371 18.46 -22.58 -40.09
CA ASN A 371 18.46 -24.02 -40.22
C ASN A 371 19.54 -24.73 -39.37
N SER A 372 20.50 -23.96 -38.83
CA SER A 372 21.54 -24.50 -37.91
C SER A 372 21.06 -24.67 -36.47
N VAL A 373 19.88 -24.19 -36.13
CA VAL A 373 19.30 -24.27 -34.78
C VAL A 373 17.96 -25.02 -34.78
N ASN A 374 17.67 -25.70 -33.69
CA ASN A 374 16.38 -26.41 -33.53
C ASN A 374 15.23 -25.44 -33.29
N ASP A 375 15.50 -24.31 -32.63
CA ASP A 375 14.55 -23.26 -32.29
C ASP A 375 15.15 -21.88 -32.60
N MET A 376 14.58 -21.17 -33.56
CA MET A 376 15.07 -19.85 -33.96
C MET A 376 14.93 -18.79 -32.87
N TYR A 377 14.00 -18.95 -31.93
CA TYR A 377 13.82 -18.00 -30.84
C TYR A 377 15.02 -17.90 -29.90
N LYS A 378 15.89 -18.96 -29.91
CA LYS A 378 17.18 -18.91 -29.23
C LYS A 378 18.07 -17.77 -29.76
N LEU A 379 17.95 -17.44 -31.03
CA LEU A 379 18.72 -16.36 -31.68
C LEU A 379 18.14 -14.96 -31.36
N LEU A 380 16.95 -14.90 -30.81
CA LEU A 380 16.28 -13.65 -30.42
C LEU A 380 16.39 -13.32 -28.91
N ILE A 381 17.07 -14.17 -28.14
CA ILE A 381 17.35 -13.94 -26.74
C ILE A 381 18.16 -12.66 -26.54
N GLY A 382 17.73 -11.78 -25.61
CA GLY A 382 18.39 -10.50 -25.33
C GLY A 382 18.17 -9.42 -26.39
N LYS A 383 17.27 -9.63 -27.35
CA LYS A 383 16.98 -8.70 -28.45
C LYS A 383 15.64 -8.00 -28.35
N ALA A 384 15.01 -8.01 -27.20
CA ALA A 384 13.87 -7.14 -26.88
C ALA A 384 14.41 -5.77 -26.41
N ASN A 385 13.93 -4.71 -26.96
CA ASN A 385 14.19 -3.33 -26.50
C ASN A 385 13.10 -2.88 -25.55
#